data_ea8c0ab82aecf686f02fa159f3b84533
#
_entry.id   ea8c0ab82aecf686f02fa159f3b84533
#
_cell.length_a   1.000
_cell.length_b   1.000
_cell.length_c   1.000
_cell.angle_alpha   90.00
_cell.angle_beta   90.00
_cell.angle_gamma   90.00
#
_symmetry.space_group_name_H-M   'P 1'
#
loop_
_entity.id
_entity.type
_entity.pdbx_description
1 polymer ?
#
loop_
_entity_poly.entity_id
_entity_poly.type
_entity_poly.pdbx_seq_one_letter_code
_entity_poly.pdbx_strand_id
1 'polypeptide(L)'
;LSKNILGFDSNSIIELLGQALNILDDSLMSQLYSTPRQSAKKKNDLNDATSTFLESVSDFTNADKNYGSRLLEFGLRFTQIASNTEASKAFTKFISRKSFSNSTMSVDIKKLQDMLTEKSVIRNRIIESRFTLENFSDARTLSDQNKLKELEDETGKLLSAVYASKESISSKSYLRSFSSSELQDKLKSDEALLIYNIQDEFSQLWFLSKSSFKYYHLDITKELIVDRIRRIRKSTDLKRNRRLQSFPTNRAYELFLMLVGPVWNEIDDKKQIIVLPSGPLFSLPLGLLITNPDDRKKSQIDKLKDVDWLIKHAAISTIPSVNALIFRKAIEKQKGQLTLLGFGDPDFRVPDKVLNKSLDGVRSEYIKSTLSSLSSLPDTRVELKELSRFFGDDESSIYLGENASELNVFGSQLSE
;
A
#
# COMPACT_ATOMS: atom_id res chain seq x y z
N LEU A 1 -19.97 -10.77 27.49
CA LEU A 1 -19.20 -11.64 26.60
C LEU A 1 -17.77 -11.91 27.11
N SER A 2 -17.12 -10.94 27.81
CA SER A 2 -15.69 -10.98 28.14
C SER A 2 -15.25 -12.12 29.05
N LYS A 3 -16.03 -12.53 30.02
CA LYS A 3 -15.63 -13.59 30.96
C LYS A 3 -16.20 -14.98 30.64
N ASN A 4 -17.21 -15.09 29.79
CA ASN A 4 -17.99 -16.33 29.64
C ASN A 4 -17.83 -17.06 28.29
N ILE A 5 -17.23 -16.48 27.25
CA ILE A 5 -17.15 -17.17 25.94
C ILE A 5 -15.91 -18.06 25.81
N LEU A 6 -14.78 -17.72 26.47
CA LEU A 6 -13.53 -18.50 26.32
C LEU A 6 -12.89 -18.95 27.66
N GLY A 7 -13.43 -18.58 28.82
CA GLY A 7 -12.82 -18.92 30.12
C GLY A 7 -11.47 -18.25 30.41
N PHE A 8 -11.03 -17.30 29.57
CA PHE A 8 -9.80 -16.55 29.73
C PHE A 8 -10.02 -15.23 30.49
N ASP A 9 -9.09 -14.86 31.36
CA ASP A 9 -9.08 -13.54 31.95
C ASP A 9 -8.55 -12.49 30.94
N SER A 10 -8.78 -11.21 31.24
CA SER A 10 -8.42 -10.10 30.35
C SER A 10 -6.92 -10.03 30.04
N ASN A 11 -6.06 -10.40 30.98
CA ASN A 11 -4.61 -10.37 30.80
C ASN A 11 -4.14 -11.50 29.87
N SER A 12 -4.71 -12.69 30.00
CA SER A 12 -4.43 -13.82 29.11
C SER A 12 -4.82 -13.52 27.66
N ILE A 13 -5.96 -12.83 27.44
CA ILE A 13 -6.37 -12.40 26.09
C ILE A 13 -5.37 -11.40 25.50
N ILE A 14 -4.92 -10.42 26.27
CA ILE A 14 -3.93 -9.44 25.84
C ILE A 14 -2.59 -10.11 25.50
N GLU A 15 -2.16 -11.06 26.30
CA GLU A 15 -0.92 -11.80 26.05
C GLU A 15 -1.02 -12.60 24.73
N LEU A 16 -2.13 -13.32 24.50
CA LEU A 16 -2.38 -14.04 23.26
C LEU A 16 -2.41 -13.11 22.04
N LEU A 17 -3.03 -11.95 22.16
CA LEU A 17 -3.04 -10.95 21.09
C LEU A 17 -1.64 -10.40 20.81
N GLY A 18 -0.84 -10.18 21.85
CA GLY A 18 0.57 -9.79 21.71
C GLY A 18 1.41 -10.84 20.99
N GLN A 19 1.23 -12.12 21.35
CA GLN A 19 1.89 -13.23 20.64
C GLN A 19 1.44 -13.33 19.18
N ALA A 20 0.14 -13.23 18.91
CA ALA A 20 -0.40 -13.25 17.54
C ALA A 20 0.16 -12.09 16.71
N LEU A 21 0.25 -10.89 17.28
CA LEU A 21 0.80 -9.73 16.61
C LEU A 21 2.28 -9.90 16.25
N ASN A 22 3.09 -10.44 17.18
CA ASN A 22 4.50 -10.74 16.93
C ASN A 22 4.65 -11.75 15.77
N ILE A 23 3.84 -12.80 15.74
CA ILE A 23 3.84 -13.80 14.66
C ILE A 23 3.46 -13.13 13.33
N LEU A 24 2.49 -12.22 13.32
CA LEU A 24 2.06 -11.50 12.12
C LEU A 24 3.11 -10.51 11.65
N ASP A 25 3.73 -9.75 12.53
CA ASP A 25 4.84 -8.84 12.21
C ASP A 25 6.03 -9.65 11.62
N ASP A 26 6.40 -10.79 12.20
CA ASP A 26 7.42 -11.67 11.64
C ASP A 26 7.02 -12.25 10.27
N SER A 27 5.73 -12.48 10.03
CA SER A 27 5.23 -12.97 8.75
C SER A 27 5.20 -11.91 7.64
N LEU A 28 5.27 -10.61 7.98
CA LEU A 28 5.24 -9.53 6.99
C LEU A 28 6.37 -9.65 5.97
N MET A 29 7.56 -10.06 6.38
CA MET A 29 8.66 -10.35 5.46
C MET A 29 8.27 -11.39 4.42
N SER A 30 7.68 -12.50 4.85
CA SER A 30 7.25 -13.56 3.93
C SER A 30 6.12 -13.09 3.01
N GLN A 31 5.25 -12.19 3.47
CA GLN A 31 4.15 -11.64 2.69
C GLN A 31 4.62 -10.65 1.63
N LEU A 32 5.69 -9.89 1.88
CA LEU A 32 6.28 -8.99 0.89
C LEU A 32 6.75 -9.73 -0.37
N TYR A 33 7.06 -11.01 -0.24
CA TYR A 33 7.60 -11.85 -1.32
C TYR A 33 6.65 -12.98 -1.73
N SER A 34 5.41 -13.01 -1.19
CA SER A 34 4.39 -13.97 -1.61
C SER A 34 3.80 -13.60 -2.97
N THR A 35 3.30 -14.61 -3.68
CA THR A 35 2.59 -14.38 -4.93
C THR A 35 1.29 -13.62 -4.70
N PRO A 36 0.79 -12.84 -5.70
CA PRO A 36 -0.46 -12.09 -5.57
C PRO A 36 -1.64 -12.97 -5.15
N ARG A 37 -1.73 -14.21 -5.65
CA ARG A 37 -2.82 -15.14 -5.33
C ARG A 37 -2.77 -15.65 -3.87
N GLN A 38 -1.58 -16.00 -3.38
CA GLN A 38 -1.39 -16.41 -1.97
C GLN A 38 -1.59 -15.23 -1.01
N SER A 39 -1.13 -14.06 -1.43
CA SER A 39 -1.31 -12.81 -0.73
C SER A 39 -2.79 -12.42 -0.60
N ALA A 40 -3.60 -12.59 -1.65
CA ALA A 40 -5.03 -12.26 -1.64
C ALA A 40 -5.81 -13.15 -0.65
N LYS A 41 -5.58 -14.48 -0.64
CA LYS A 41 -6.25 -15.37 0.31
C LYS A 41 -5.89 -15.04 1.76
N LYS A 42 -4.59 -14.94 2.08
CA LYS A 42 -4.13 -14.58 3.43
C LYS A 42 -4.64 -13.21 3.87
N LYS A 43 -4.77 -12.27 2.94
CA LYS A 43 -5.31 -10.93 3.22
C LYS A 43 -6.79 -11.00 3.59
N ASN A 44 -7.60 -11.78 2.89
CA ASN A 44 -9.01 -11.95 3.22
C ASN A 44 -9.17 -12.60 4.60
N ASP A 45 -8.47 -13.71 4.86
CA ASP A 45 -8.50 -14.39 6.16
C ASP A 45 -8.11 -13.43 7.31
N LEU A 46 -7.10 -12.58 7.09
CA LEU A 46 -6.65 -11.60 8.07
C LEU A 46 -7.64 -10.44 8.24
N ASN A 47 -8.25 -9.98 7.15
CA ASN A 47 -9.29 -8.96 7.20
C ASN A 47 -10.50 -9.43 7.99
N ASP A 48 -10.96 -10.68 7.74
CA ASP A 48 -12.10 -11.28 8.44
C ASP A 48 -11.78 -11.42 9.94
N ALA A 49 -10.60 -11.92 10.28
CA ALA A 49 -10.15 -12.02 11.67
C ALA A 49 -10.05 -10.64 12.35
N THR A 50 -9.55 -9.63 11.63
CA THR A 50 -9.45 -8.26 12.12
C THR A 50 -10.83 -7.65 12.33
N SER A 51 -11.77 -7.87 11.41
CA SER A 51 -13.14 -7.42 11.53
C SER A 51 -13.81 -7.99 12.77
N THR A 52 -13.82 -9.32 12.91
CA THR A 52 -14.41 -10.01 14.06
C THR A 52 -13.80 -9.54 15.38
N PHE A 53 -12.49 -9.33 15.41
CA PHE A 53 -11.80 -8.79 16.57
C PHE A 53 -12.28 -7.36 16.89
N LEU A 54 -12.36 -6.47 15.91
CA LEU A 54 -12.73 -5.07 16.12
C LEU A 54 -14.23 -4.88 16.44
N GLU A 55 -15.11 -5.76 15.97
CA GLU A 55 -16.49 -5.84 16.48
C GLU A 55 -16.51 -6.10 17.97
N SER A 56 -15.76 -7.10 18.40
CA SER A 56 -15.62 -7.43 19.83
C SER A 56 -15.05 -6.26 20.64
N VAL A 57 -14.08 -5.53 20.10
CA VAL A 57 -13.46 -4.36 20.76
C VAL A 57 -14.47 -3.25 20.99
N SER A 58 -15.37 -2.99 20.07
CA SER A 58 -16.44 -1.98 20.21
C SER A 58 -17.28 -2.22 21.45
N ASP A 59 -17.59 -3.47 21.75
CA ASP A 59 -18.37 -3.86 22.94
C ASP A 59 -17.56 -3.69 24.27
N PHE A 60 -16.24 -3.87 24.19
CA PHE A 60 -15.38 -3.83 25.37
C PHE A 60 -14.92 -2.43 25.78
N THR A 61 -14.79 -1.50 24.84
CA THR A 61 -14.32 -0.12 25.13
C THR A 61 -15.25 0.63 26.08
N ASN A 62 -16.52 0.20 26.15
CA ASN A 62 -17.50 0.76 27.06
C ASN A 62 -17.42 0.20 28.49
N ALA A 63 -16.75 -0.94 28.70
CA ALA A 63 -16.76 -1.65 29.97
C ALA A 63 -15.53 -1.37 30.86
N ASP A 64 -14.35 -1.21 30.27
CA ASP A 64 -13.08 -0.94 30.98
C ASP A 64 -12.13 -0.11 30.12
N LYS A 65 -11.87 1.14 30.54
CA LYS A 65 -11.04 2.08 29.76
C LYS A 65 -9.59 1.62 29.56
N ASN A 66 -8.99 0.98 30.55
CA ASN A 66 -7.58 0.53 30.44
C ASN A 66 -7.45 -0.69 29.53
N TYR A 67 -8.37 -1.63 29.66
CA TYR A 67 -8.43 -2.80 28.80
C TYR A 67 -8.79 -2.40 27.36
N GLY A 68 -9.81 -1.55 27.21
CA GLY A 68 -10.23 -1.01 25.93
C GLY A 68 -9.11 -0.29 25.17
N SER A 69 -8.28 0.52 25.86
CA SER A 69 -7.15 1.21 25.22
C SER A 69 -6.11 0.25 24.66
N ARG A 70 -5.82 -0.84 25.36
CA ARG A 70 -4.88 -1.88 24.89
C ARG A 70 -5.45 -2.64 23.69
N LEU A 71 -6.73 -2.94 23.71
CA LEU A 71 -7.41 -3.60 22.58
C LEU A 71 -7.45 -2.70 21.33
N LEU A 72 -7.70 -1.40 21.49
CA LEU A 72 -7.62 -0.43 20.39
C LEU A 72 -6.22 -0.36 19.80
N GLU A 73 -5.18 -0.42 20.61
CA GLU A 73 -3.80 -0.47 20.15
C GLU A 73 -3.53 -1.71 19.28
N PHE A 74 -3.99 -2.88 19.71
CA PHE A 74 -3.91 -4.10 18.89
C PHE A 74 -4.71 -3.95 17.59
N GLY A 75 -5.93 -3.42 17.66
CA GLY A 75 -6.77 -3.18 16.49
C GLY A 75 -6.12 -2.28 15.45
N LEU A 76 -5.50 -1.18 15.88
CA LEU A 76 -4.74 -0.29 15.01
C LEU A 76 -3.60 -1.04 14.31
N ARG A 77 -2.85 -1.85 15.04
CA ARG A 77 -1.71 -2.60 14.51
C ARG A 77 -2.16 -3.71 13.55
N PHE A 78 -3.21 -4.45 13.88
CA PHE A 78 -3.82 -5.43 12.97
C PHE A 78 -4.34 -4.78 11.69
N THR A 79 -4.99 -3.61 11.79
CA THR A 79 -5.46 -2.85 10.62
C THR A 79 -4.31 -2.47 9.69
N GLN A 80 -3.16 -2.05 10.22
CA GLN A 80 -1.98 -1.74 9.41
C GLN A 80 -1.49 -2.97 8.62
N ILE A 81 -1.46 -4.14 9.27
CA ILE A 81 -1.05 -5.40 8.63
C ILE A 81 -2.05 -5.82 7.55
N ALA A 82 -3.36 -5.74 7.84
CA ALA A 82 -4.42 -6.07 6.91
C ALA A 82 -4.48 -5.11 5.70
N SER A 83 -4.13 -3.84 5.89
CA SER A 83 -4.10 -2.82 4.83
C SER A 83 -2.94 -2.96 3.85
N ASN A 84 -2.12 -4.01 3.94
CA ASN A 84 -0.95 -4.22 3.09
C ASN A 84 -1.36 -4.47 1.64
N THR A 85 -1.14 -3.48 0.77
CA THR A 85 -1.43 -3.50 -0.68
C THR A 85 -0.16 -3.79 -1.48
N GLU A 86 -0.28 -4.08 -2.78
CA GLU A 86 0.90 -4.22 -3.64
C GLU A 86 1.72 -2.91 -3.72
N ALA A 87 1.05 -1.76 -3.71
CA ALA A 87 1.72 -0.45 -3.62
C ALA A 87 2.48 -0.29 -2.28
N SER A 88 1.87 -0.70 -1.17
CA SER A 88 2.50 -0.74 0.16
C SER A 88 3.74 -1.64 0.17
N LYS A 89 3.64 -2.84 -0.42
CA LYS A 89 4.77 -3.79 -0.54
C LYS A 89 5.90 -3.22 -1.38
N ALA A 90 5.57 -2.64 -2.54
CA ALA A 90 6.56 -2.01 -3.42
C ALA A 90 7.27 -0.84 -2.71
N PHE A 91 6.52 -0.01 -2.01
CA PHE A 91 7.06 1.09 -1.22
C PHE A 91 7.97 0.58 -0.09
N THR A 92 7.57 -0.44 0.65
CA THR A 92 8.38 -1.03 1.73
C THR A 92 9.68 -1.65 1.18
N LYS A 93 9.61 -2.33 0.01
CA LYS A 93 10.81 -2.83 -0.69
C LYS A 93 11.74 -1.68 -1.08
N PHE A 94 11.20 -0.60 -1.59
CA PHE A 94 11.99 0.59 -1.96
C PHE A 94 12.68 1.20 -0.74
N ILE A 95 11.94 1.46 0.34
CA ILE A 95 12.50 2.04 1.57
C ILE A 95 13.57 1.14 2.19
N SER A 96 13.35 -0.17 2.24
CA SER A 96 14.34 -1.10 2.77
C SER A 96 15.64 -1.05 1.96
N ARG A 97 15.58 -0.99 0.63
CA ARG A 97 16.76 -0.81 -0.23
C ARG A 97 17.48 0.51 0.06
N LYS A 98 16.73 1.61 0.14
CA LYS A 98 17.29 2.95 0.37
C LYS A 98 17.95 3.08 1.75
N SER A 99 17.35 2.48 2.78
CA SER A 99 17.91 2.52 4.14
C SER A 99 19.27 1.82 4.28
N PHE A 100 19.58 0.94 3.33
CA PHE A 100 20.85 0.19 3.30
C PHE A 100 21.79 0.63 2.18
N SER A 101 21.47 1.70 1.42
CA SER A 101 22.24 2.11 0.23
C SER A 101 23.74 2.36 0.50
N ASN A 102 24.10 2.66 1.74
CA ASN A 102 25.48 2.96 2.15
C ASN A 102 26.16 1.80 2.91
N SER A 103 25.58 0.60 2.94
CA SER A 103 26.13 -0.56 3.66
C SER A 103 26.35 -1.76 2.74
N THR A 104 27.31 -2.62 3.09
CA THR A 104 27.53 -3.93 2.44
C THR A 104 26.25 -4.78 2.43
N MET A 105 25.35 -4.51 3.38
CA MET A 105 24.07 -5.19 3.54
C MET A 105 23.05 -4.84 2.43
N SER A 106 23.22 -3.72 1.71
CA SER A 106 22.35 -3.39 0.57
C SER A 106 22.40 -4.45 -0.53
N VAL A 107 23.59 -5.01 -0.76
CA VAL A 107 23.84 -6.09 -1.74
C VAL A 107 23.14 -7.37 -1.28
N ASP A 108 23.25 -7.72 0.00
CA ASP A 108 22.65 -8.93 0.57
C ASP A 108 21.11 -8.85 0.57
N ILE A 109 20.54 -7.68 0.89
CA ILE A 109 19.10 -7.46 0.83
C ILE A 109 18.59 -7.52 -0.62
N LYS A 110 19.31 -6.93 -1.55
CA LYS A 110 18.97 -7.04 -2.98
C LYS A 110 19.00 -8.49 -3.42
N LYS A 111 20.10 -9.21 -3.11
CA LYS A 111 20.25 -10.64 -3.41
C LYS A 111 19.11 -11.46 -2.81
N LEU A 112 18.78 -11.22 -1.53
CA LEU A 112 17.66 -11.88 -0.87
C LEU A 112 16.33 -11.63 -1.58
N GLN A 113 16.06 -10.38 -2.00
CA GLN A 113 14.84 -10.03 -2.72
C GLN A 113 14.75 -10.72 -4.08
N ASP A 114 15.85 -10.77 -4.81
CA ASP A 114 15.92 -11.44 -6.11
C ASP A 114 15.69 -12.94 -5.97
N MET A 115 16.32 -13.60 -5.00
CA MET A 115 16.14 -15.02 -4.70
C MET A 115 14.72 -15.36 -4.24
N LEU A 116 14.10 -14.53 -3.41
CA LEU A 116 12.72 -14.72 -2.98
C LEU A 116 11.72 -14.55 -4.13
N THR A 117 12.01 -13.65 -5.06
CA THR A 117 11.23 -13.49 -6.30
C THR A 117 11.36 -14.72 -7.19
N GLU A 118 12.58 -15.21 -7.40
CA GLU A 118 12.86 -16.43 -8.18
C GLU A 118 12.17 -17.65 -7.56
N LYS A 119 12.28 -17.83 -6.23
CA LYS A 119 11.58 -18.87 -5.47
C LYS A 119 10.07 -18.84 -5.71
N SER A 120 9.48 -17.66 -5.72
CA SER A 120 8.04 -17.47 -5.98
C SER A 120 7.66 -17.92 -7.39
N VAL A 121 8.44 -17.57 -8.40
CA VAL A 121 8.23 -17.97 -9.81
C VAL A 121 8.32 -19.48 -9.98
N ILE A 122 9.35 -20.11 -9.42
CA ILE A 122 9.55 -21.57 -9.52
C ILE A 122 8.42 -22.32 -8.80
N ARG A 123 8.02 -21.87 -7.60
CA ARG A 123 6.91 -22.47 -6.86
C ARG A 123 5.59 -22.42 -7.65
N ASN A 124 5.30 -21.30 -8.30
CA ASN A 124 4.09 -21.18 -9.13
C ASN A 124 4.14 -22.15 -10.31
N ARG A 125 5.28 -22.29 -10.96
CA ARG A 125 5.47 -23.21 -12.06
C ARG A 125 5.26 -24.67 -11.65
N ILE A 126 5.78 -25.08 -10.49
CA ILE A 126 5.52 -26.40 -9.90
C ILE A 126 4.02 -26.59 -9.59
N ILE A 127 3.33 -25.53 -9.15
CA ILE A 127 1.88 -25.60 -8.87
C ILE A 127 1.12 -25.74 -10.19
N GLU A 128 1.44 -24.95 -11.20
CA GLU A 128 0.79 -24.98 -12.51
C GLU A 128 1.00 -26.31 -13.22
N SER A 129 2.20 -26.90 -13.14
CA SER A 129 2.48 -28.22 -13.72
C SER A 129 1.65 -29.35 -13.08
N ARG A 130 1.17 -29.18 -11.83
CA ARG A 130 0.28 -30.14 -11.15
C ARG A 130 -1.18 -30.07 -11.66
N PHE A 131 -1.58 -28.98 -12.28
CA PHE A 131 -2.94 -28.81 -12.82
C PHE A 131 -3.05 -29.16 -14.29
N THR A 132 -1.92 -29.21 -15.03
CA THR A 132 -1.88 -29.74 -16.38
C THR A 132 -1.67 -31.24 -16.30
N LEU A 133 -2.65 -32.01 -16.77
CA LEU A 133 -2.72 -33.49 -16.71
C LEU A 133 -1.61 -34.23 -17.53
N GLU A 134 -0.58 -33.54 -17.96
CA GLU A 134 0.55 -34.11 -18.67
C GLU A 134 1.70 -34.45 -17.72
N ASN A 135 1.82 -35.75 -17.48
CA ASN A 135 2.96 -36.48 -16.93
C ASN A 135 3.77 -35.86 -15.76
N PHE A 136 3.50 -36.33 -14.58
CA PHE A 136 4.17 -36.03 -13.28
C PHE A 136 5.68 -36.36 -13.22
N SER A 137 6.28 -36.86 -14.29
CA SER A 137 7.69 -37.29 -14.35
C SER A 137 8.57 -36.47 -15.27
N ASP A 138 8.17 -35.22 -15.57
CA ASP A 138 8.97 -34.38 -16.45
C ASP A 138 10.25 -33.94 -15.73
N ALA A 139 11.40 -34.15 -16.37
CA ALA A 139 12.72 -33.74 -15.89
C ALA A 139 12.78 -32.26 -15.48
N ARG A 140 11.93 -31.41 -16.08
CA ARG A 140 11.75 -30.02 -15.70
C ARG A 140 11.18 -29.85 -14.28
N THR A 141 10.13 -30.60 -13.93
CA THR A 141 9.50 -30.50 -12.59
C THR A 141 10.48 -30.92 -11.49
N LEU A 142 11.30 -31.94 -11.76
CA LEU A 142 12.35 -32.37 -10.83
C LEU A 142 13.46 -31.33 -10.71
N SER A 143 13.88 -30.71 -11.81
CA SER A 143 14.85 -29.62 -11.84
C SER A 143 14.33 -28.40 -11.05
N ASP A 144 13.06 -28.01 -11.23
CA ASP A 144 12.43 -26.92 -10.50
C ASP A 144 12.31 -27.21 -8.99
N GLN A 145 12.01 -28.46 -8.60
CA GLN A 145 12.00 -28.88 -7.20
C GLN A 145 13.39 -28.80 -6.56
N ASN A 146 14.41 -29.25 -7.25
CA ASN A 146 15.79 -29.17 -6.76
C ASN A 146 16.24 -27.70 -6.62
N LYS A 147 15.92 -26.85 -7.60
CA LYS A 147 16.24 -25.42 -7.56
C LYS A 147 15.47 -24.71 -6.46
N LEU A 148 14.21 -25.06 -6.23
CA LEU A 148 13.42 -24.53 -5.12
C LEU A 148 14.06 -24.84 -3.77
N LYS A 149 14.53 -26.07 -3.57
CA LYS A 149 15.20 -26.49 -2.35
C LYS A 149 16.53 -25.74 -2.15
N GLU A 150 17.34 -25.60 -3.18
CA GLU A 150 18.58 -24.82 -3.15
C GLU A 150 18.31 -23.36 -2.74
N LEU A 151 17.30 -22.72 -3.37
CA LEU A 151 16.90 -21.35 -3.03
C LEU A 151 16.33 -21.25 -1.60
N GLU A 152 15.66 -22.29 -1.09
CA GLU A 152 15.19 -22.33 0.31
C GLU A 152 16.34 -22.33 1.30
N ASP A 153 17.36 -23.13 1.06
CA ASP A 153 18.55 -23.21 1.90
C ASP A 153 19.38 -21.90 1.84
N GLU A 154 19.59 -21.35 0.65
CA GLU A 154 20.34 -20.09 0.50
C GLU A 154 19.59 -18.90 1.08
N THR A 155 18.28 -18.77 0.84
CA THR A 155 17.48 -17.68 1.43
C THR A 155 17.42 -17.80 2.94
N GLY A 156 17.38 -19.01 3.51
CA GLY A 156 17.44 -19.24 4.95
C GLY A 156 18.75 -18.76 5.56
N LYS A 157 19.89 -19.07 4.95
CA LYS A 157 21.21 -18.61 5.38
C LYS A 157 21.34 -17.08 5.30
N LEU A 158 20.91 -16.50 4.19
CA LEU A 158 21.01 -15.07 3.97
C LEU A 158 20.08 -14.28 4.90
N LEU A 159 18.86 -14.78 5.14
CA LEU A 159 17.94 -14.25 6.14
C LEU A 159 18.55 -14.29 7.54
N SER A 160 19.15 -15.41 7.93
CA SER A 160 19.81 -15.54 9.23
C SER A 160 20.97 -14.55 9.38
N ALA A 161 21.76 -14.34 8.33
CA ALA A 161 22.84 -13.38 8.32
C ALA A 161 22.33 -11.92 8.43
N VAL A 162 21.29 -11.59 7.66
CA VAL A 162 20.60 -10.29 7.72
C VAL A 162 20.01 -10.06 9.12
N TYR A 163 19.41 -11.08 9.75
CA TYR A 163 18.84 -10.96 11.10
C TYR A 163 19.90 -10.87 12.21
N ALA A 164 21.08 -11.44 12.01
CA ALA A 164 22.15 -11.42 13.02
C ALA A 164 22.94 -10.10 13.06
N SER A 165 22.84 -9.27 12.03
CA SER A 165 23.58 -8.00 11.96
C SER A 165 22.95 -6.96 12.91
N LYS A 166 23.82 -6.11 13.54
CA LYS A 166 23.36 -4.98 14.36
C LYS A 166 22.52 -3.97 13.58
N GLU A 167 22.76 -3.82 12.29
CA GLU A 167 21.98 -2.96 11.39
C GLU A 167 20.56 -3.50 11.14
N SER A 168 20.35 -4.82 11.29
CA SER A 168 19.02 -5.44 11.16
C SER A 168 18.05 -5.04 12.26
N ILE A 169 18.53 -4.57 13.42
CA ILE A 169 17.66 -4.09 14.50
C ILE A 169 16.91 -2.82 14.06
N SER A 170 17.59 -1.93 13.32
CA SER A 170 16.93 -0.79 12.69
C SER A 170 16.05 -1.21 11.50
N SER A 171 16.40 -2.27 10.76
CA SER A 171 15.63 -2.77 9.61
C SER A 171 14.39 -3.55 9.99
N LYS A 172 14.39 -4.28 11.10
CA LYS A 172 13.16 -4.88 11.68
C LYS A 172 12.08 -3.84 11.94
N SER A 173 12.50 -2.59 12.17
CA SER A 173 11.58 -1.48 12.38
C SER A 173 10.75 -1.11 11.14
N TYR A 174 11.15 -1.52 9.92
CA TYR A 174 10.45 -1.19 8.67
C TYR A 174 9.35 -2.18 8.28
N LEU A 175 9.32 -3.33 8.91
CA LEU A 175 8.48 -4.47 8.51
C LEU A 175 7.52 -4.92 9.62
N ARG A 176 7.22 -4.03 10.53
CA ARG A 176 6.27 -4.26 11.61
C ARG A 176 5.14 -3.26 11.58
N SER A 177 4.10 -3.54 12.33
CA SER A 177 3.09 -2.56 12.67
C SER A 177 3.61 -1.57 13.73
N PHE A 178 3.12 -0.35 13.70
CA PHE A 178 3.52 0.72 14.60
C PHE A 178 2.44 1.02 15.63
N SER A 179 2.85 1.35 16.85
CA SER A 179 1.95 1.81 17.89
C SER A 179 1.37 3.19 17.58
N SER A 180 0.26 3.53 18.24
CA SER A 180 -0.33 4.86 18.12
C SER A 180 0.67 5.96 18.49
N SER A 181 1.44 5.77 19.58
CA SER A 181 2.46 6.74 20.03
C SER A 181 3.58 6.93 18.99
N GLU A 182 4.05 5.86 18.35
CA GLU A 182 5.07 5.95 17.32
C GLU A 182 4.58 6.72 16.08
N LEU A 183 3.31 6.53 15.69
CA LEU A 183 2.70 7.27 14.60
C LEU A 183 2.49 8.75 14.98
N GLN A 184 2.00 9.02 16.19
CA GLN A 184 1.81 10.36 16.72
C GLN A 184 3.12 11.17 16.78
N ASP A 185 4.24 10.51 17.11
CA ASP A 185 5.56 11.14 17.14
C ASP A 185 6.01 11.67 15.78
N LYS A 186 5.51 11.08 14.69
CA LYS A 186 5.82 11.50 13.33
C LYS A 186 4.90 12.60 12.79
N LEU A 187 3.78 12.85 13.45
CA LEU A 187 2.84 13.90 13.07
C LEU A 187 3.29 15.27 13.61
N LYS A 188 3.08 16.30 12.80
CA LYS A 188 3.15 17.69 13.24
C LYS A 188 1.86 18.07 13.99
N SER A 189 1.88 19.19 14.71
CA SER A 189 0.70 19.66 15.47
C SER A 189 -0.50 20.02 14.59
N ASP A 190 -0.24 20.44 13.35
CA ASP A 190 -1.22 20.81 12.35
C ASP A 190 -1.53 19.68 11.35
N GLU A 191 -1.13 18.44 11.65
CA GLU A 191 -1.40 17.25 10.85
C GLU A 191 -2.35 16.29 11.57
N ALA A 192 -3.19 15.63 10.79
CA ALA A 192 -4.01 14.49 11.21
C ALA A 192 -3.76 13.28 10.29
N LEU A 193 -3.79 12.08 10.86
CA LEU A 193 -3.73 10.81 10.13
C LEU A 193 -5.07 10.09 10.27
N LEU A 194 -5.67 9.75 9.15
CA LEU A 194 -6.88 8.94 9.03
C LEU A 194 -6.53 7.60 8.41
N ILE A 195 -6.78 6.51 9.13
CA ILE A 195 -6.59 5.14 8.62
C ILE A 195 -7.96 4.49 8.50
N TYR A 196 -8.33 4.12 7.28
CA TYR A 196 -9.60 3.46 7.00
C TYR A 196 -9.42 1.95 6.84
N ASN A 197 -10.39 1.20 7.34
CA ASN A 197 -10.58 -0.21 7.03
C ASN A 197 -12.03 -0.40 6.58
N ILE A 198 -12.23 -0.61 5.28
CA ILE A 198 -13.55 -0.73 4.66
C ILE A 198 -13.88 -2.22 4.51
N GLN A 199 -14.93 -2.66 5.20
CA GLN A 199 -15.41 -4.04 5.23
C GLN A 199 -16.78 -4.16 4.59
N ASP A 200 -17.24 -5.39 4.38
CA ASP A 200 -18.49 -5.64 3.66
C ASP A 200 -19.71 -5.18 4.46
N GLU A 201 -19.74 -5.38 5.77
CA GLU A 201 -20.89 -5.06 6.63
C GLU A 201 -20.77 -3.71 7.35
N PHE A 202 -19.57 -3.34 7.78
CA PHE A 202 -19.27 -2.08 8.46
C PHE A 202 -17.88 -1.60 8.10
N SER A 203 -17.52 -0.41 8.51
CA SER A 203 -16.20 0.16 8.26
C SER A 203 -15.60 0.74 9.55
N GLN A 204 -14.32 1.02 9.52
CA GLN A 204 -13.59 1.52 10.68
C GLN A 204 -12.73 2.70 10.29
N LEU A 205 -12.62 3.66 11.20
CA LEU A 205 -11.76 4.82 11.07
C LEU A 205 -10.91 4.98 12.32
N TRP A 206 -9.60 4.98 12.13
CA TRP A 206 -8.63 5.37 13.13
C TRP A 206 -8.20 6.80 12.89
N PHE A 207 -8.37 7.64 13.89
CA PHE A 207 -7.92 9.02 13.90
C PHE A 207 -6.71 9.18 14.80
N LEU A 208 -5.65 9.79 14.29
CA LEU A 208 -4.47 10.16 15.06
C LEU A 208 -4.10 11.62 14.78
N SER A 209 -3.83 12.36 15.82
CA SER A 209 -3.14 13.65 15.79
C SER A 209 -1.95 13.60 16.73
N LYS A 210 -1.17 14.66 16.82
CA LYS A 210 -0.02 14.73 17.74
C LYS A 210 -0.40 14.38 19.19
N SER A 211 -1.63 14.68 19.63
CA SER A 211 -2.09 14.56 21.01
C SER A 211 -3.32 13.68 21.22
N SER A 212 -3.92 13.16 20.15
CA SER A 212 -5.16 12.38 20.23
C SER A 212 -5.07 11.10 19.40
N PHE A 213 -5.60 10.01 19.96
CA PHE A 213 -5.81 8.73 19.29
C PHE A 213 -7.25 8.27 19.55
N LYS A 214 -8.03 8.06 18.49
CA LYS A 214 -9.44 7.67 18.59
C LYS A 214 -9.80 6.63 17.55
N TYR A 215 -10.77 5.80 17.89
CA TYR A 215 -11.38 4.81 17.01
C TYR A 215 -12.85 5.17 16.78
N TYR A 216 -13.31 5.01 15.54
CA TYR A 216 -14.70 5.20 15.17
C TYR A 216 -15.19 3.97 14.40
N HIS A 217 -16.23 3.35 14.94
CA HIS A 217 -17.02 2.39 14.21
C HIS A 217 -17.95 3.16 13.24
N LEU A 218 -17.94 2.77 11.98
CA LEU A 218 -18.74 3.41 10.94
C LEU A 218 -19.78 2.41 10.43
N ASP A 219 -21.07 2.66 10.69
CA ASP A 219 -22.18 1.87 10.17
C ASP A 219 -22.38 2.09 8.67
N ILE A 220 -21.35 1.80 7.89
CA ILE A 220 -21.35 1.94 6.44
C ILE A 220 -20.71 0.72 5.78
N THR A 221 -21.43 0.17 4.81
CA THR A 221 -20.99 -1.00 4.06
C THR A 221 -20.07 -0.60 2.89
N LYS A 222 -19.20 -1.51 2.51
CA LYS A 222 -18.36 -1.35 1.31
C LYS A 222 -19.20 -1.13 0.05
N GLU A 223 -20.34 -1.81 -0.08
CA GLU A 223 -21.23 -1.66 -1.24
C GLU A 223 -21.74 -0.23 -1.37
N LEU A 224 -22.20 0.35 -0.25
CA LEU A 224 -22.67 1.74 -0.21
C LEU A 224 -21.60 2.73 -0.66
N ILE A 225 -20.38 2.56 -0.15
CA ILE A 225 -19.23 3.40 -0.52
C ILE A 225 -18.92 3.27 -2.02
N VAL A 226 -18.89 2.03 -2.53
CA VAL A 226 -18.63 1.76 -3.96
C VAL A 226 -19.66 2.42 -4.85
N ASP A 227 -20.97 2.33 -4.50
CA ASP A 227 -22.02 3.01 -5.28
C ASP A 227 -21.83 4.52 -5.31
N ARG A 228 -21.55 5.14 -4.17
CA ARG A 228 -21.34 6.60 -4.09
C ARG A 228 -20.13 7.07 -4.88
N ILE A 229 -18.99 6.36 -4.75
CA ILE A 229 -17.76 6.65 -5.50
C ILE A 229 -17.99 6.48 -7.00
N ARG A 230 -18.66 5.42 -7.42
CA ARG A 230 -18.98 5.17 -8.84
C ARG A 230 -19.75 6.33 -9.47
N ARG A 231 -20.72 6.89 -8.75
CA ARG A 231 -21.52 8.02 -9.23
C ARG A 231 -20.69 9.30 -9.38
N ILE A 232 -19.79 9.58 -8.41
CA ILE A 232 -18.87 10.71 -8.48
C ILE A 232 -17.92 10.54 -9.68
N ARG A 233 -17.26 9.39 -9.79
CA ARG A 233 -16.33 9.12 -10.90
C ARG A 233 -16.98 9.17 -12.27
N LYS A 234 -18.20 8.65 -12.39
CA LYS A 234 -18.95 8.72 -13.66
C LYS A 234 -19.19 10.15 -14.11
N SER A 235 -19.39 11.09 -13.20
CA SER A 235 -19.62 12.50 -13.53
C SER A 235 -18.35 13.23 -13.98
N THR A 236 -17.16 12.75 -13.55
CA THR A 236 -15.86 13.33 -13.89
C THR A 236 -15.17 12.67 -15.09
N ASP A 237 -15.75 11.60 -15.66
CA ASP A 237 -15.18 10.90 -16.80
C ASP A 237 -15.48 11.63 -18.12
N LEU A 238 -14.53 12.45 -18.57
CA LEU A 238 -14.62 13.22 -19.80
C LEU A 238 -14.53 12.36 -21.07
N LYS A 239 -13.89 11.20 -21.02
CA LYS A 239 -13.76 10.30 -22.19
C LYS A 239 -15.11 9.68 -22.55
N ARG A 240 -15.97 9.45 -21.58
CA ARG A 240 -17.30 8.85 -21.75
C ARG A 240 -18.38 9.89 -22.07
N ASN A 241 -18.20 11.10 -21.61
CA ASN A 241 -19.17 12.17 -21.70
C ASN A 241 -18.58 13.31 -22.52
N ARG A 242 -19.07 13.51 -23.74
CA ARG A 242 -18.66 14.66 -24.60
C ARG A 242 -19.03 16.02 -24.00
N ARG A 243 -19.81 16.05 -22.94
CA ARG A 243 -20.16 17.25 -22.14
C ARG A 243 -19.99 16.93 -20.67
N LEU A 244 -19.48 17.89 -19.91
CA LEU A 244 -19.44 17.80 -18.46
C LEU A 244 -20.87 17.56 -17.93
N GLN A 245 -21.07 16.46 -17.23
CA GLN A 245 -22.34 16.21 -16.54
C GLN A 245 -22.36 17.01 -15.23
N SER A 246 -23.57 17.24 -14.70
CA SER A 246 -23.69 17.83 -13.37
C SER A 246 -22.97 16.97 -12.34
N PHE A 247 -22.20 17.61 -11.45
CA PHE A 247 -21.49 16.89 -10.38
C PHE A 247 -22.48 16.47 -9.28
N PRO A 248 -22.43 15.25 -8.76
CA PRO A 248 -23.39 14.76 -7.75
C PRO A 248 -23.04 15.27 -6.35
N THR A 249 -23.21 16.58 -6.11
CA THR A 249 -22.87 17.29 -4.87
C THR A 249 -23.51 16.64 -3.63
N ASN A 250 -24.77 16.17 -3.75
CA ASN A 250 -25.42 15.47 -2.64
C ASN A 250 -24.66 14.19 -2.23
N ARG A 251 -24.15 13.42 -3.20
CA ARG A 251 -23.38 12.21 -2.92
C ARG A 251 -22.00 12.50 -2.32
N ALA A 252 -21.37 13.59 -2.75
CA ALA A 252 -20.11 14.04 -2.17
C ALA A 252 -20.30 14.49 -0.71
N TYR A 253 -21.41 15.16 -0.39
CA TYR A 253 -21.75 15.49 0.99
C TYR A 253 -22.11 14.25 1.84
N GLU A 254 -22.90 13.30 1.31
CA GLU A 254 -23.18 12.05 2.00
C GLU A 254 -21.89 11.29 2.36
N LEU A 255 -20.94 11.18 1.43
CA LEU A 255 -19.64 10.58 1.70
C LEU A 255 -18.82 11.36 2.72
N PHE A 256 -18.89 12.69 2.70
CA PHE A 256 -18.26 13.51 3.74
C PHE A 256 -18.80 13.15 5.12
N LEU A 257 -20.12 13.12 5.28
CA LEU A 257 -20.74 12.77 6.57
C LEU A 257 -20.35 11.37 7.04
N MET A 258 -20.25 10.41 6.12
CA MET A 258 -19.93 9.02 6.43
C MET A 258 -18.47 8.83 6.80
N LEU A 259 -17.55 9.47 6.07
CA LEU A 259 -16.12 9.18 6.15
C LEU A 259 -15.36 10.18 7.03
N VAL A 260 -15.73 11.44 6.99
CA VAL A 260 -15.01 12.55 7.63
C VAL A 260 -15.82 13.18 8.76
N GLY A 261 -17.14 13.20 8.63
CA GLY A 261 -18.06 13.77 9.61
C GLY A 261 -17.82 13.32 11.06
N PRO A 262 -17.55 12.03 11.34
CA PRO A 262 -17.28 11.56 12.70
C PRO A 262 -16.07 12.22 13.35
N VAL A 263 -15.09 12.66 12.55
CA VAL A 263 -13.84 13.29 13.04
C VAL A 263 -13.75 14.78 12.68
N TRP A 264 -14.80 15.37 12.12
CA TRP A 264 -14.73 16.73 11.61
C TRP A 264 -14.25 17.75 12.66
N ASN A 265 -14.79 17.70 13.84
CA ASN A 265 -14.39 18.59 14.94
C ASN A 265 -12.95 18.40 15.44
N GLU A 266 -12.29 17.32 15.03
CA GLU A 266 -10.90 17.00 15.37
C GLU A 266 -9.92 17.47 14.31
N ILE A 267 -10.41 17.76 13.09
CA ILE A 267 -9.57 18.03 11.93
C ILE A 267 -9.86 19.37 11.24
N ASP A 268 -10.87 20.11 11.65
CA ASP A 268 -11.24 21.39 11.04
C ASP A 268 -10.18 22.49 11.22
N ASP A 269 -9.31 22.35 12.25
CA ASP A 269 -8.15 23.20 12.52
C ASP A 269 -6.84 22.70 11.86
N LYS A 270 -6.84 21.53 11.25
CA LYS A 270 -5.63 20.91 10.67
C LYS A 270 -5.33 21.47 9.28
N LYS A 271 -4.05 21.75 9.04
CA LYS A 271 -3.58 22.20 7.72
C LYS A 271 -3.39 21.04 6.75
N GLN A 272 -3.12 19.83 7.27
CA GLN A 272 -2.89 18.65 6.46
C GLN A 272 -3.60 17.42 7.05
N ILE A 273 -4.33 16.74 6.18
CA ILE A 273 -4.96 15.44 6.44
C ILE A 273 -4.19 14.38 5.65
N ILE A 274 -3.56 13.47 6.36
CA ILE A 274 -2.85 12.32 5.78
C ILE A 274 -3.80 11.13 5.84
N VAL A 275 -4.02 10.46 4.72
CA VAL A 275 -4.99 9.39 4.61
C VAL A 275 -4.32 8.09 4.18
N LEU A 276 -4.52 7.04 4.94
CA LEU A 276 -4.29 5.65 4.52
C LEU A 276 -5.66 5.05 4.12
N PRO A 277 -5.99 5.03 2.83
CA PRO A 277 -7.26 4.51 2.37
C PRO A 277 -7.26 2.97 2.34
N SER A 278 -8.44 2.39 2.33
CA SER A 278 -8.66 0.96 2.13
C SER A 278 -9.68 0.71 1.01
N GLY A 279 -9.47 -0.35 0.24
CA GLY A 279 -10.42 -0.83 -0.75
C GLY A 279 -10.87 0.27 -1.74
N PRO A 280 -12.19 0.57 -1.85
CA PRO A 280 -12.72 1.51 -2.81
C PRO A 280 -12.24 2.96 -2.61
N LEU A 281 -11.78 3.32 -1.41
CA LEU A 281 -11.31 4.68 -1.11
C LEU A 281 -10.04 5.07 -1.88
N PHE A 282 -9.24 4.11 -2.36
CA PHE A 282 -8.12 4.41 -3.26
C PHE A 282 -8.53 5.12 -4.55
N SER A 283 -9.80 4.99 -4.93
CA SER A 283 -10.33 5.59 -6.14
C SER A 283 -11.13 6.88 -5.89
N LEU A 284 -11.22 7.34 -4.64
CA LEU A 284 -11.93 8.56 -4.24
C LEU A 284 -10.95 9.69 -3.95
N PRO A 285 -10.92 10.75 -4.76
CA PRO A 285 -10.24 11.97 -4.37
C PRO A 285 -11.00 12.64 -3.22
N LEU A 286 -10.58 12.44 -1.97
CA LEU A 286 -11.27 12.96 -0.78
C LEU A 286 -11.45 14.49 -0.81
N GLY A 287 -10.58 15.21 -1.51
CA GLY A 287 -10.71 16.64 -1.71
C GLY A 287 -12.00 17.10 -2.40
N LEU A 288 -12.68 16.18 -3.12
CA LEU A 288 -13.98 16.43 -3.76
C LEU A 288 -15.19 16.24 -2.83
N LEU A 289 -14.97 15.90 -1.57
CA LEU A 289 -16.04 15.85 -0.59
C LEU A 289 -16.50 17.28 -0.24
N ILE A 290 -17.77 17.41 0.07
CA ILE A 290 -18.41 18.71 0.36
C ILE A 290 -18.68 18.80 1.85
N THR A 291 -18.25 19.88 2.46
CA THR A 291 -18.37 20.09 3.92
C THR A 291 -19.64 20.80 4.32
N ASN A 292 -20.18 21.65 3.44
CA ASN A 292 -21.36 22.46 3.73
C ASN A 292 -22.66 21.80 3.23
N PRO A 293 -23.66 21.58 4.10
CA PRO A 293 -24.94 20.97 3.72
C PRO A 293 -25.74 21.80 2.68
N ASP A 294 -25.57 23.10 2.62
CA ASP A 294 -26.29 23.95 1.67
C ASP A 294 -25.81 23.78 0.22
N ASP A 295 -24.62 23.25 0.05
CA ASP A 295 -24.00 23.03 -1.26
C ASP A 295 -24.51 21.74 -1.95
N ARG A 296 -25.29 20.90 -1.26
CA ARG A 296 -25.88 19.67 -1.81
C ARG A 296 -26.69 19.87 -3.10
N LYS A 297 -27.23 21.07 -3.31
CA LYS A 297 -28.06 21.41 -4.46
C LYS A 297 -27.30 22.14 -5.58
N LYS A 298 -26.01 22.45 -5.38
CA LYS A 298 -25.18 23.18 -6.34
C LYS A 298 -24.54 22.26 -7.38
N SER A 299 -25.32 21.39 -8.02
CA SER A 299 -24.78 20.40 -8.96
C SER A 299 -24.40 20.94 -10.34
N GLN A 300 -24.81 22.16 -10.70
CA GLN A 300 -24.51 22.82 -11.97
C GLN A 300 -23.04 23.27 -12.01
N ILE A 301 -22.37 23.10 -13.16
CA ILE A 301 -20.93 23.34 -13.31
C ILE A 301 -20.54 24.76 -12.94
N ASP A 302 -21.30 25.73 -13.34
CA ASP A 302 -21.10 27.17 -13.05
C ASP A 302 -21.14 27.49 -11.54
N LYS A 303 -21.87 26.69 -10.77
CA LYS A 303 -21.99 26.82 -9.31
C LYS A 303 -20.94 26.04 -8.52
N LEU A 304 -20.20 25.14 -9.15
CA LEU A 304 -19.21 24.31 -8.47
C LEU A 304 -18.03 25.10 -7.90
N LYS A 305 -17.71 26.26 -8.45
CA LYS A 305 -16.68 27.17 -7.92
C LYS A 305 -17.00 27.68 -6.51
N ASP A 306 -18.29 27.80 -6.19
CA ASP A 306 -18.80 28.35 -4.94
C ASP A 306 -19.10 27.26 -3.89
N VAL A 307 -18.78 26.00 -4.21
CA VAL A 307 -18.95 24.86 -3.32
C VAL A 307 -17.82 24.80 -2.30
N ASP A 308 -18.17 24.48 -1.08
CA ASP A 308 -17.23 24.32 0.02
C ASP A 308 -16.65 22.91 0.01
N TRP A 309 -15.56 22.75 -0.74
CA TRP A 309 -14.84 21.49 -0.91
C TRP A 309 -13.90 21.21 0.25
N LEU A 310 -13.77 19.96 0.68
CA LEU A 310 -12.84 19.57 1.75
C LEU A 310 -11.39 20.02 1.48
N ILE A 311 -10.96 20.06 0.21
CA ILE A 311 -9.62 20.54 -0.17
C ILE A 311 -9.41 22.04 0.14
N LYS A 312 -10.46 22.81 0.35
CA LYS A 312 -10.34 24.22 0.76
C LYS A 312 -9.99 24.40 2.24
N HIS A 313 -10.23 23.37 3.06
CA HIS A 313 -9.97 23.39 4.50
C HIS A 313 -8.57 22.87 4.84
N ALA A 314 -8.11 21.82 4.17
CA ALA A 314 -6.81 21.23 4.44
C ALA A 314 -6.19 20.65 3.17
N ALA A 315 -4.87 20.59 3.14
CA ALA A 315 -4.14 19.79 2.16
C ALA A 315 -4.39 18.30 2.46
N ILE A 316 -4.71 17.50 1.43
CA ILE A 316 -5.00 16.08 1.58
C ILE A 316 -3.90 15.27 0.90
N SER A 317 -3.24 14.42 1.66
CA SER A 317 -2.20 13.50 1.18
C SER A 317 -2.63 12.06 1.37
N THR A 318 -2.48 11.25 0.33
CA THR A 318 -2.74 9.80 0.41
C THR A 318 -1.41 9.06 0.52
N ILE A 319 -1.31 8.15 1.50
CA ILE A 319 -0.14 7.30 1.69
C ILE A 319 -0.46 5.84 1.40
N PRO A 320 0.47 5.07 0.81
CA PRO A 320 0.25 3.65 0.51
C PRO A 320 0.36 2.75 1.75
N SER A 321 1.08 3.21 2.77
CA SER A 321 1.25 2.53 4.08
C SER A 321 1.71 3.54 5.13
N VAL A 322 1.57 3.18 6.40
CA VAL A 322 2.11 3.98 7.53
C VAL A 322 3.62 4.15 7.47
N ASN A 323 4.33 3.23 6.78
CA ASN A 323 5.76 3.36 6.53
C ASN A 323 6.12 4.67 5.81
N ALA A 324 5.26 5.16 4.92
CA ALA A 324 5.47 6.43 4.24
C ALA A 324 5.52 7.62 5.21
N LEU A 325 4.72 7.59 6.27
CA LEU A 325 4.77 8.58 7.34
C LEU A 325 6.04 8.44 8.19
N ILE A 326 6.38 7.21 8.59
CA ILE A 326 7.54 6.91 9.44
C ILE A 326 8.84 7.37 8.78
N PHE A 327 8.96 7.13 7.46
CA PHE A 327 10.20 7.43 6.68
C PHE A 327 10.17 8.76 5.96
N ARG A 328 9.13 9.58 6.14
CA ARG A 328 9.02 10.89 5.50
C ARG A 328 10.29 11.73 5.60
N LYS A 329 10.88 11.86 6.79
CA LYS A 329 12.12 12.63 7.00
C LYS A 329 13.35 12.04 6.29
N ALA A 330 13.40 10.74 6.09
CA ALA A 330 14.50 10.12 5.37
C ALA A 330 14.44 10.40 3.86
N ILE A 331 13.22 10.64 3.35
CA ILE A 331 12.98 10.98 1.94
C ILE A 331 13.22 12.48 1.70
N GLU A 332 12.82 13.34 2.66
CA GLU A 332 12.94 14.82 2.55
C GLU A 332 14.39 15.33 2.53
N LYS A 333 15.37 14.56 3.00
CA LYS A 333 16.75 15.02 3.16
C LYS A 333 17.62 15.00 1.91
N GLN A 334 17.16 14.42 0.81
CA GLN A 334 17.91 14.36 -0.43
C GLN A 334 17.25 15.21 -1.51
N LYS A 335 17.79 16.41 -1.75
CA LYS A 335 17.57 17.10 -3.02
C LYS A 335 18.40 16.37 -4.06
N GLY A 336 17.74 15.72 -5.03
CA GLY A 336 18.43 15.18 -6.19
C GLY A 336 19.11 16.30 -7.00
N GLN A 337 20.13 15.96 -7.76
CA GLN A 337 20.77 16.90 -8.70
C GLN A 337 19.81 17.21 -9.87
N LEU A 338 18.97 16.25 -10.25
CA LEU A 338 17.98 16.41 -11.30
C LEU A 338 16.62 16.82 -10.70
N THR A 339 16.03 17.85 -11.27
CA THR A 339 14.69 18.31 -10.89
C THR A 339 13.60 17.43 -11.51
N LEU A 340 13.87 16.83 -12.68
CA LEU A 340 12.98 15.90 -13.37
C LEU A 340 13.76 14.65 -13.84
N LEU A 341 13.29 13.48 -13.44
CA LEU A 341 13.70 12.19 -13.98
C LEU A 341 12.46 11.45 -14.46
N GLY A 342 12.34 11.23 -15.76
CA GLY A 342 11.16 10.65 -16.38
C GLY A 342 11.43 9.34 -17.12
N PHE A 343 10.58 8.32 -16.91
CA PHE A 343 10.57 7.07 -17.67
C PHE A 343 9.20 6.89 -18.27
N GLY A 344 9.13 6.71 -19.60
CA GLY A 344 7.83 6.56 -20.27
C GLY A 344 7.92 5.83 -21.59
N ASP A 345 6.76 5.38 -22.08
CA ASP A 345 6.61 4.63 -23.32
C ASP A 345 7.65 3.52 -23.48
N PRO A 346 7.78 2.60 -22.47
CA PRO A 346 8.78 1.54 -22.52
C PRO A 346 8.53 0.62 -23.71
N ASP A 347 9.61 0.15 -24.34
CA ASP A 347 9.50 -0.89 -25.35
C ASP A 347 9.42 -2.26 -24.67
N PHE A 348 8.24 -2.86 -24.68
CA PHE A 348 8.01 -4.19 -24.11
C PHE A 348 8.45 -5.33 -25.02
N ARG A 349 8.94 -5.04 -26.25
CA ARG A 349 9.52 -6.05 -27.12
C ARG A 349 10.90 -6.43 -26.62
N VAL A 350 11.05 -7.66 -26.18
CA VAL A 350 12.34 -8.16 -25.69
C VAL A 350 13.16 -8.68 -26.87
N PRO A 351 14.31 -8.09 -27.22
CA PRO A 351 15.18 -8.60 -28.26
C PRO A 351 15.67 -10.01 -27.92
N ASP A 352 15.60 -10.95 -28.88
CA ASP A 352 16.03 -12.35 -28.68
C ASP A 352 17.49 -12.48 -28.20
N LYS A 353 18.35 -11.52 -28.52
CA LYS A 353 19.75 -11.46 -28.08
C LYS A 353 19.92 -11.25 -26.56
N VAL A 354 18.99 -10.60 -25.92
CA VAL A 354 19.04 -10.33 -24.47
C VAL A 354 18.59 -11.55 -23.67
N LEU A 355 17.63 -12.28 -24.22
CA LEU A 355 17.06 -13.48 -23.59
C LEU A 355 18.04 -14.66 -23.54
N ASN A 356 18.91 -14.77 -24.54
CA ASN A 356 19.88 -15.88 -24.64
C ASN A 356 21.12 -15.72 -23.77
N LYS A 357 21.37 -14.55 -23.20
CA LYS A 357 22.60 -14.26 -22.41
C LYS A 357 22.43 -14.28 -20.88
N SER A 358 21.22 -14.19 -20.36
CA SER A 358 21.05 -13.92 -18.93
C SER A 358 19.92 -14.66 -18.22
N LEU A 359 19.12 -15.47 -18.89
CA LEU A 359 17.97 -16.13 -18.27
C LEU A 359 17.81 -17.56 -18.80
N ASP A 360 17.68 -18.54 -17.92
CA ASP A 360 17.26 -19.89 -18.27
C ASP A 360 15.95 -19.87 -19.08
N GLY A 361 15.85 -20.68 -20.14
CA GLY A 361 14.85 -20.59 -21.20
C GLY A 361 13.38 -20.42 -20.78
N VAL A 362 13.02 -20.87 -19.58
CA VAL A 362 11.63 -20.82 -19.07
C VAL A 362 11.28 -19.46 -18.46
N ARG A 363 12.25 -18.80 -17.80
CA ARG A 363 12.07 -17.42 -17.30
C ARG A 363 11.91 -16.46 -18.47
N SER A 364 12.59 -16.73 -19.57
CA SER A 364 12.54 -16.00 -20.82
C SER A 364 11.14 -16.08 -21.48
N GLU A 365 10.50 -17.25 -21.54
CA GLU A 365 9.17 -17.42 -22.14
C GLU A 365 8.05 -16.76 -21.32
N TYR A 366 8.08 -16.88 -19.99
CA TYR A 366 7.10 -16.23 -19.13
C TYR A 366 7.21 -14.71 -19.20
N ILE A 367 8.43 -14.18 -19.15
CA ILE A 367 8.67 -12.72 -19.30
C ILE A 367 8.24 -12.28 -20.71
N LYS A 368 8.56 -13.04 -21.77
CA LYS A 368 8.11 -12.74 -23.13
C LYS A 368 6.59 -12.68 -23.22
N SER A 369 5.89 -13.70 -22.75
CA SER A 369 4.42 -13.76 -22.83
C SER A 369 3.76 -12.64 -22.02
N THR A 370 4.30 -12.30 -20.86
CA THR A 370 3.78 -11.22 -20.01
C THR A 370 4.06 -9.85 -20.62
N LEU A 371 5.30 -9.59 -21.07
CA LEU A 371 5.66 -8.31 -21.67
C LEU A 371 5.00 -8.10 -23.04
N SER A 372 4.88 -9.14 -23.87
CA SER A 372 4.20 -9.03 -25.17
C SER A 372 2.69 -8.77 -25.05
N SER A 373 2.09 -9.06 -23.89
CA SER A 373 0.69 -8.71 -23.61
C SER A 373 0.48 -7.25 -23.23
N LEU A 374 1.55 -6.52 -22.93
CA LEU A 374 1.48 -5.10 -22.56
C LEU A 374 1.41 -4.23 -23.81
N SER A 375 0.47 -3.28 -23.79
CA SER A 375 0.34 -2.29 -24.86
C SER A 375 1.38 -1.17 -24.69
N SER A 376 1.86 -0.62 -25.82
CA SER A 376 2.68 0.60 -25.81
C SER A 376 1.92 1.76 -25.16
N LEU A 377 2.65 2.70 -24.57
CA LEU A 377 2.12 3.85 -23.84
C LEU A 377 2.55 5.19 -24.48
N PRO A 378 2.21 5.44 -25.79
CA PRO A 378 2.69 6.61 -26.51
C PRO A 378 2.30 7.94 -25.88
N ASP A 379 1.17 7.99 -25.16
CA ASP A 379 0.70 9.19 -24.47
C ASP A 379 1.70 9.61 -23.38
N THR A 380 2.36 8.66 -22.70
CA THR A 380 3.36 8.97 -21.66
C THR A 380 4.64 9.59 -22.25
N ARG A 381 4.97 9.28 -23.49
CA ARG A 381 6.05 9.95 -24.23
C ARG A 381 5.75 11.43 -24.45
N VAL A 382 4.52 11.72 -24.85
CA VAL A 382 4.07 13.10 -25.08
C VAL A 382 4.05 13.86 -23.76
N GLU A 383 3.49 13.27 -22.70
CA GLU A 383 3.41 13.86 -21.37
C GLU A 383 4.79 14.23 -20.82
N LEU A 384 5.75 13.31 -20.87
CA LEU A 384 7.10 13.56 -20.38
C LEU A 384 7.82 14.63 -21.17
N LYS A 385 7.66 14.66 -22.49
CA LYS A 385 8.22 15.72 -23.34
C LYS A 385 7.63 17.09 -23.04
N GLU A 386 6.33 17.16 -22.75
CA GLU A 386 5.70 18.42 -22.35
C GLU A 386 6.17 18.85 -20.96
N LEU A 387 6.26 17.90 -20.01
CA LEU A 387 6.78 18.21 -18.68
C LEU A 387 8.22 18.71 -18.71
N SER A 388 9.11 18.12 -19.52
CA SER A 388 10.52 18.55 -19.57
C SER A 388 10.71 20.00 -20.03
N ARG A 389 9.75 20.57 -20.76
CA ARG A 389 9.82 21.98 -21.18
C ARG A 389 9.75 22.98 -20.01
N PHE A 390 9.24 22.53 -18.86
CA PHE A 390 9.20 23.34 -17.63
C PHE A 390 10.50 23.28 -16.82
N PHE A 391 11.43 22.41 -17.20
CA PHE A 391 12.73 22.21 -16.53
C PHE A 391 13.85 22.51 -17.52
N GLY A 392 15.00 22.99 -17.05
CA GLY A 392 16.17 23.17 -17.90
C GLY A 392 16.70 21.84 -18.44
N ASP A 393 17.35 21.88 -19.61
CA ASP A 393 17.93 20.68 -20.23
C ASP A 393 18.95 19.99 -19.30
N ASP A 394 19.68 20.74 -18.50
CA ASP A 394 20.64 20.24 -17.52
C ASP A 394 19.97 19.70 -16.23
N GLU A 395 18.70 20.02 -16.02
CA GLU A 395 17.93 19.63 -14.81
C GLU A 395 16.94 18.48 -15.07
N SER A 396 16.85 18.00 -16.31
CA SER A 396 15.91 16.94 -16.68
C SER A 396 16.59 15.79 -17.42
N SER A 397 16.21 14.57 -17.06
CA SER A 397 16.58 13.37 -17.81
C SER A 397 15.33 12.54 -18.13
N ILE A 398 15.14 12.24 -19.41
CA ILE A 398 14.00 11.47 -19.88
C ILE A 398 14.46 10.23 -20.61
N TYR A 399 13.98 9.08 -20.17
CA TYR A 399 14.24 7.77 -20.75
C TYR A 399 12.96 7.25 -21.43
N LEU A 400 13.02 7.00 -22.75
CA LEU A 400 11.88 6.59 -23.58
C LEU A 400 12.22 5.36 -24.40
N GLY A 401 11.23 4.55 -24.75
CA GLY A 401 11.39 3.34 -25.55
C GLY A 401 12.31 2.33 -24.88
N GLU A 402 13.31 1.84 -25.59
CA GLU A 402 14.32 0.89 -25.09
C GLU A 402 15.10 1.41 -23.89
N ASN A 403 15.25 2.73 -23.78
CA ASN A 403 15.94 3.37 -22.66
C ASN A 403 15.07 3.47 -21.39
N ALA A 404 13.76 3.33 -21.49
CA ALA A 404 12.86 3.23 -20.33
C ALA A 404 12.95 1.82 -19.71
N SER A 405 14.12 1.45 -19.22
CA SER A 405 14.44 0.13 -18.70
C SER A 405 14.73 0.14 -17.21
N GLU A 406 14.54 -1.01 -16.55
CA GLU A 406 14.91 -1.17 -15.13
C GLU A 406 16.40 -0.89 -14.91
N LEU A 407 17.27 -1.24 -15.85
CA LEU A 407 18.70 -0.97 -15.76
C LEU A 407 18.96 0.54 -15.63
N ASN A 408 18.30 1.35 -16.44
CA ASN A 408 18.44 2.81 -16.39
C ASN A 408 17.74 3.40 -15.16
N VAL A 409 16.63 2.82 -14.69
CA VAL A 409 16.03 3.23 -13.40
C VAL A 409 17.00 3.02 -12.24
N PHE A 410 17.65 1.85 -12.18
CA PHE A 410 18.60 1.54 -11.10
C PHE A 410 19.98 2.19 -11.29
N GLY A 411 20.38 2.44 -12.55
CA GLY A 411 21.63 3.12 -12.88
C GLY A 411 21.54 4.64 -12.77
N SER A 412 20.33 5.20 -12.76
CA SER A 412 20.11 6.61 -12.47
C SER A 412 20.44 6.85 -11.01
N GLN A 413 21.34 7.78 -10.72
CA GLN A 413 21.66 8.18 -9.36
C GLN A 413 20.44 8.88 -8.72
N LEU A 414 19.46 8.07 -8.31
CA LEU A 414 18.27 8.54 -7.57
C LEU A 414 18.60 8.95 -6.13
N SER A 415 19.87 8.90 -5.74
CA SER A 415 20.32 8.97 -4.34
C SER A 415 21.46 9.95 -4.08
N GLU A 416 21.83 10.81 -5.03
CA GLU A 416 22.77 11.93 -4.72
C GLU A 416 22.07 13.26 -4.55
#